data_4c882bb72467899b50d61bedc9c9a099
#
_entry.id   4c882bb72467899b50d61bedc9c9a099
#
_cell.length_a   1.000
_cell.length_b   1.000
_cell.length_c   1.000
_cell.angle_alpha   90.00
_cell.angle_beta   90.00
_cell.angle_gamma   90.00
#
_symmetry.space_group_name_H-M   'P 1'
#
loop_
_entity.id
_entity.type
_entity.pdbx_description
1 polymer ?
#
loop_
_entity_poly.entity_id
_entity_poly.type
_entity_poly.pdbx_seq_one_letter_code
_entity_poly.pdbx_strand_id
1 'polypeptide(L)'
;VMEYPEFLEPLRPWLPYVAFIIAAFSALRLAKFNLDERQTTSFIGVPTPANALFWGSLVVSSPGWITNQSWSLYLVLALIFITSFLLVCELPLFALKFKQWSFKGNEVKYCFAGFAIAVLAVSVAAEGARGFLEGWWPIILMYVLLSWMMFLKKK
;
A
#
# COMPACT_ATOMS: atom_id res chain seq x y z
N VAL A 1 18.11 14.27 3.48
CA VAL A 1 19.04 13.21 3.06
C VAL A 1 19.00 12.15 4.14
N MET A 2 18.65 10.90 3.80
CA MET A 2 18.68 9.80 4.77
C MET A 2 20.09 9.60 5.28
N GLU A 3 20.25 9.53 6.60
CA GLU A 3 21.52 9.15 7.22
C GLU A 3 21.72 7.64 7.06
N TYR A 4 22.89 7.25 6.59
CA TYR A 4 23.26 5.84 6.46
C TYR A 4 24.07 5.43 7.70
N PRO A 5 23.73 4.30 8.35
CA PRO A 5 24.58 3.72 9.38
C PRO A 5 25.95 3.35 8.81
N GLU A 6 27.02 3.56 9.59
CA GLU A 6 28.41 3.34 9.17
C GLU A 6 28.64 1.94 8.57
N PHE A 7 28.01 0.92 9.14
CA PHE A 7 28.16 -0.46 8.65
C PHE A 7 27.49 -0.72 7.29
N LEU A 8 26.56 0.14 6.84
CA LEU A 8 25.89 0.07 5.52
C LEU A 8 26.55 0.99 4.48
N GLU A 9 27.52 1.83 4.87
CA GLU A 9 28.22 2.70 3.91
C GLU A 9 28.81 1.94 2.69
N PRO A 10 29.42 0.75 2.84
CA PRO A 10 29.89 -0.01 1.68
C PRO A 10 28.78 -0.46 0.73
N LEU A 11 27.56 -0.61 1.24
CA LEU A 11 26.39 -1.06 0.49
C LEU A 11 25.57 0.12 -0.09
N ARG A 12 25.89 1.34 0.28
CA ARG A 12 25.18 2.56 -0.15
C ARG A 12 24.89 2.63 -1.64
N PRO A 13 25.83 2.34 -2.55
CA PRO A 13 25.55 2.37 -3.99
C PRO A 13 24.56 1.30 -4.45
N TRP A 14 24.41 0.20 -3.68
CA TRP A 14 23.57 -0.95 -4.02
C TRP A 14 22.17 -0.88 -3.39
N LEU A 15 22.00 -0.16 -2.29
CA LEU A 15 20.74 -0.06 -1.55
C LEU A 15 19.53 0.39 -2.39
N PRO A 16 19.66 1.38 -3.32
CA PRO A 16 18.53 1.76 -4.17
C PRO A 16 18.01 0.63 -5.06
N TYR A 17 18.88 -0.30 -5.44
CA TYR A 17 18.48 -1.44 -6.28
C TYR A 17 17.58 -2.45 -5.55
N VAL A 18 17.53 -2.42 -4.21
CA VAL A 18 16.59 -3.23 -3.44
C VAL A 18 15.14 -2.94 -3.82
N ALA A 19 14.84 -1.71 -4.26
CA ALA A 19 13.50 -1.34 -4.75
C ALA A 19 13.04 -2.17 -5.95
N PHE A 20 13.96 -2.73 -6.76
CA PHE A 20 13.59 -3.63 -7.87
C PHE A 20 12.91 -4.93 -7.41
N ILE A 21 13.03 -5.29 -6.14
CA ILE A 21 12.27 -6.40 -5.55
C ILE A 21 10.76 -6.17 -5.76
N ILE A 22 10.28 -4.93 -5.61
CA ILE A 22 8.86 -4.58 -5.86
C ILE A 22 8.47 -4.91 -7.30
N ALA A 23 9.32 -4.60 -8.27
CA ALA A 23 9.06 -4.88 -9.69
C ALA A 23 9.04 -6.40 -9.95
N ALA A 24 9.98 -7.15 -9.38
CA ALA A 24 10.04 -8.61 -9.50
C ALA A 24 8.78 -9.27 -8.92
N PHE A 25 8.36 -8.85 -7.72
CA PHE A 25 7.14 -9.37 -7.09
C PHE A 25 5.85 -8.90 -7.80
N SER A 26 5.86 -7.73 -8.43
CA SER A 26 4.77 -7.28 -9.29
C SER A 26 4.61 -8.17 -10.52
N ALA A 27 5.72 -8.58 -11.14
CA ALA A 27 5.72 -9.53 -12.25
C ALA A 27 5.24 -10.93 -11.82
N LEU A 28 5.71 -11.43 -10.67
CA LEU A 28 5.24 -12.69 -10.09
C LEU A 28 3.74 -12.65 -9.79
N ARG A 29 3.25 -11.52 -9.25
CA ARG A 29 1.82 -11.33 -9.01
C ARG A 29 1.02 -11.39 -10.29
N LEU A 30 1.48 -10.74 -11.37
CA LEU A 30 0.80 -10.76 -12.66
C LEU A 30 0.75 -12.18 -13.24
N ALA A 31 1.85 -12.93 -13.15
CA ALA A 31 1.89 -14.33 -13.57
C ALA A 31 0.89 -15.17 -12.75
N LYS A 32 0.89 -15.02 -11.42
CA LYS A 32 -0.05 -15.74 -10.53
C LYS A 32 -1.51 -15.35 -10.83
N PHE A 33 -1.78 -14.09 -11.11
CA PHE A 33 -3.12 -13.60 -11.46
C PHE A 33 -3.64 -14.23 -12.76
N ASN A 34 -2.80 -14.39 -13.77
CA ASN A 34 -3.18 -14.97 -15.05
C ASN A 34 -3.46 -16.48 -14.98
N LEU A 35 -2.90 -17.16 -13.98
CA LEU A 35 -3.05 -18.61 -13.79
C LEU A 35 -4.16 -18.97 -12.79
N ASP A 36 -4.63 -18.03 -11.97
CA ASP A 36 -5.56 -18.29 -10.88
C ASP A 36 -7.00 -17.91 -11.23
N GLU A 37 -7.80 -18.92 -11.58
CA GLU A 37 -9.23 -18.77 -11.93
C GLU A 37 -10.11 -18.31 -10.75
N ARG A 38 -9.62 -18.41 -9.50
CA ARG A 38 -10.36 -18.03 -8.28
C ARG A 38 -10.54 -16.51 -8.15
N GLN A 39 -9.82 -15.71 -8.90
CA GLN A 39 -9.81 -14.23 -8.80
C GLN A 39 -10.98 -13.54 -9.52
N THR A 40 -11.99 -14.28 -9.95
CA THR A 40 -13.18 -13.71 -10.62
C THR A 40 -14.09 -12.93 -9.67
N THR A 41 -14.06 -13.23 -8.35
CA THR A 41 -15.01 -12.66 -7.37
C THR A 41 -14.34 -11.80 -6.27
N SER A 42 -13.06 -12.01 -6.00
CA SER A 42 -12.29 -11.26 -4.99
C SER A 42 -10.83 -11.19 -5.38
N PHE A 43 -10.15 -10.13 -4.96
CA PHE A 43 -8.70 -10.02 -5.17
C PHE A 43 -7.96 -10.82 -4.09
N ILE A 44 -6.99 -11.62 -4.52
CA ILE A 44 -6.04 -12.31 -3.64
C ILE A 44 -4.70 -11.57 -3.74
N GLY A 45 -4.20 -11.08 -2.62
CA GLY A 45 -3.02 -10.20 -2.57
C GLY A 45 -3.26 -8.77 -3.04
N VAL A 46 -2.39 -7.85 -2.64
CA VAL A 46 -2.53 -6.42 -2.97
C VAL A 46 -2.42 -6.20 -4.49
N PRO A 47 -3.37 -5.48 -5.11
CA PRO A 47 -3.28 -5.17 -6.53
C PRO A 47 -2.04 -4.33 -6.85
N THR A 48 -1.33 -4.67 -7.94
CA THR A 48 -0.15 -3.90 -8.39
C THR A 48 -0.41 -2.40 -8.52
N PRO A 49 -1.56 -1.94 -9.08
CA PRO A 49 -1.87 -0.51 -9.11
C PRO A 49 -2.00 0.13 -7.72
N ALA A 50 -2.57 -0.59 -6.75
CA ALA A 50 -2.67 -0.07 -5.38
C ALA A 50 -1.29 0.07 -4.73
N ASN A 51 -0.41 -0.92 -4.91
CA ASN A 51 0.97 -0.83 -4.45
C ASN A 51 1.74 0.33 -5.11
N ALA A 52 1.54 0.55 -6.41
CA ALA A 52 2.14 1.67 -7.13
C ALA A 52 1.64 3.04 -6.60
N LEU A 53 0.33 3.16 -6.33
CA LEU A 53 -0.25 4.37 -5.71
C LEU A 53 0.30 4.59 -4.30
N PHE A 54 0.47 3.54 -3.51
CA PHE A 54 1.06 3.63 -2.17
C PHE A 54 2.48 4.23 -2.24
N TRP A 55 3.37 3.64 -3.05
CA TRP A 55 4.74 4.10 -3.17
C TRP A 55 4.87 5.47 -3.83
N GLY A 56 4.11 5.72 -4.92
CA GLY A 56 4.10 7.01 -5.59
C GLY A 56 3.66 8.13 -4.65
N SER A 57 2.58 7.93 -3.91
CA SER A 57 2.06 8.88 -2.95
C SER A 57 3.00 9.09 -1.76
N LEU A 58 3.60 8.01 -1.24
CA LEU A 58 4.57 8.09 -0.13
C LEU A 58 5.82 8.90 -0.53
N VAL A 59 6.32 8.71 -1.75
CA VAL A 59 7.47 9.46 -2.28
C VAL A 59 7.11 10.93 -2.50
N VAL A 60 5.94 11.22 -3.04
CA VAL A 60 5.48 12.62 -3.27
C VAL A 60 5.28 13.36 -1.96
N SER A 61 4.68 12.72 -0.96
CA SER A 61 4.47 13.32 0.37
C SER A 61 5.79 13.55 1.11
N SER A 62 6.81 12.71 0.85
CA SER A 62 8.13 12.78 1.50
C SER A 62 8.05 13.19 2.97
N PRO A 63 7.25 12.49 3.79
CA PRO A 63 6.97 12.94 5.15
C PRO A 63 8.26 13.03 5.97
N GLY A 64 8.42 14.13 6.72
CA GLY A 64 9.64 14.41 7.48
C GLY A 64 10.00 13.31 8.48
N TRP A 65 9.01 12.57 8.98
CA TRP A 65 9.24 11.41 9.85
C TRP A 65 9.90 10.22 9.14
N ILE A 66 9.82 10.16 7.79
CA ILE A 66 10.57 9.18 6.99
C ILE A 66 11.94 9.73 6.59
N THR A 67 12.03 11.03 6.23
CA THR A 67 13.24 11.58 5.60
C THR A 67 14.30 12.05 6.58
N ASN A 68 13.88 12.45 7.80
CA ASN A 68 14.74 13.15 8.77
C ASN A 68 15.16 12.29 9.97
N GLN A 69 14.96 10.98 9.91
CA GLN A 69 15.28 10.07 11.02
C GLN A 69 16.34 9.06 10.60
N SER A 70 17.28 8.77 11.47
CA SER A 70 18.33 7.75 11.23
C SER A 70 17.80 6.33 11.04
N TRP A 71 16.59 6.03 11.54
CA TRP A 71 15.93 4.74 11.34
C TRP A 71 15.12 4.64 10.04
N SER A 72 14.99 5.74 9.28
CA SER A 72 14.15 5.80 8.08
C SER A 72 14.56 4.80 6.99
N LEU A 73 15.87 4.57 6.85
CA LEU A 73 16.38 3.57 5.92
C LEU A 73 15.84 2.16 6.22
N TYR A 74 15.87 1.77 7.49
CA TYR A 74 15.35 0.46 7.90
C TYR A 74 13.84 0.34 7.66
N LEU A 75 13.10 1.44 7.94
CA LEU A 75 11.67 1.48 7.67
C LEU A 75 11.37 1.31 6.18
N VAL A 76 12.06 2.03 5.31
CA VAL A 76 11.86 1.95 3.86
C VAL A 76 12.20 0.55 3.36
N LEU A 77 13.33 -0.04 3.80
CA LEU A 77 13.68 -1.41 3.45
C LEU A 77 12.62 -2.40 3.93
N ALA A 78 12.16 -2.28 5.18
CA ALA A 78 11.09 -3.12 5.71
C ALA A 78 9.79 -2.98 4.89
N LEU A 79 9.40 -1.76 4.53
CA LEU A 79 8.23 -1.51 3.68
C LEU A 79 8.38 -2.13 2.29
N ILE A 80 9.57 -2.08 1.67
CA ILE A 80 9.83 -2.74 0.39
C ILE A 80 9.54 -4.24 0.50
N PHE A 81 10.10 -4.92 1.51
CA PHE A 81 9.87 -6.35 1.70
C PHE A 81 8.42 -6.68 2.05
N ILE A 82 7.80 -5.93 2.96
CA ILE A 82 6.40 -6.13 3.37
C ILE A 82 5.46 -5.94 2.18
N THR A 83 5.58 -4.86 1.44
CA THR A 83 4.69 -4.57 0.30
C THR A 83 4.91 -5.56 -0.84
N SER A 84 6.16 -5.99 -1.08
CA SER A 84 6.48 -7.03 -2.06
C SER A 84 5.84 -8.37 -1.67
N PHE A 85 5.94 -8.76 -0.40
CA PHE A 85 5.28 -9.97 0.10
C PHE A 85 3.76 -9.88 -0.04
N LEU A 86 3.16 -8.71 0.29
CA LEU A 86 1.71 -8.48 0.17
C LEU A 86 1.19 -8.59 -1.26
N LEU A 87 2.02 -8.36 -2.28
CA LEU A 87 1.65 -8.55 -3.69
C LEU A 87 1.32 -10.02 -4.01
N VAL A 88 2.05 -10.97 -3.43
CA VAL A 88 1.96 -12.40 -3.75
C VAL A 88 1.29 -13.25 -2.67
N CYS A 89 1.06 -12.67 -1.48
CA CYS A 89 0.40 -13.37 -0.38
C CYS A 89 -1.06 -13.71 -0.71
N GLU A 90 -1.60 -14.72 -0.05
CA GLU A 90 -2.99 -15.16 -0.24
C GLU A 90 -3.97 -14.41 0.68
N LEU A 91 -3.72 -13.12 0.94
CA LEU A 91 -4.63 -12.28 1.71
C LEU A 91 -5.86 -11.95 0.85
N PRO A 92 -7.07 -12.41 1.23
CA PRO A 92 -8.27 -12.02 0.53
C PRO A 92 -8.60 -10.57 0.86
N LEU A 93 -8.49 -9.70 -0.13
CA LEU A 93 -8.88 -8.31 0.01
C LEU A 93 -10.39 -8.17 -0.21
N PHE A 94 -11.04 -7.37 0.62
CA PHE A 94 -12.47 -7.12 0.42
C PHE A 94 -12.71 -6.36 -0.90
N ALA A 95 -13.67 -6.88 -1.70
CA ALA A 95 -14.02 -6.21 -2.95
C ALA A 95 -14.78 -4.90 -2.64
N LEU A 96 -14.32 -3.80 -3.21
CA LEU A 96 -15.04 -2.51 -3.17
C LEU A 96 -16.32 -2.52 -4.04
N LYS A 97 -16.56 -3.62 -4.76
CA LYS A 97 -17.77 -3.78 -5.58
C LYS A 97 -19.00 -3.97 -4.69
N PHE A 98 -19.95 -3.08 -4.83
CA PHE A 98 -21.25 -3.19 -4.15
C PHE A 98 -22.14 -4.16 -4.92
N LYS A 99 -22.55 -5.26 -4.26
CA LYS A 99 -23.57 -6.18 -4.82
C LYS A 99 -24.99 -5.62 -4.59
N GLN A 100 -25.17 -4.93 -3.50
CA GLN A 100 -26.40 -4.22 -3.11
C GLN A 100 -26.02 -2.89 -2.46
N TRP A 101 -26.83 -1.86 -2.69
CA TRP A 101 -26.61 -0.52 -2.14
C TRP A 101 -27.09 -0.37 -0.68
N SER A 102 -27.58 -1.45 -0.05
CA SER A 102 -27.99 -1.43 1.34
C SER A 102 -26.79 -1.18 2.25
N PHE A 103 -26.97 -0.35 3.29
CA PHE A 103 -25.96 -0.11 4.31
C PHE A 103 -25.63 -1.39 5.09
N LYS A 104 -26.70 -2.16 5.43
CA LYS A 104 -26.56 -3.42 6.17
C LYS A 104 -25.77 -4.46 5.36
N GLY A 105 -24.62 -4.87 5.90
CA GLY A 105 -23.69 -5.79 5.24
C GLY A 105 -22.61 -5.12 4.38
N ASN A 106 -22.62 -3.78 4.25
CA ASN A 106 -21.61 -3.00 3.57
C ASN A 106 -20.96 -1.93 4.48
N GLU A 107 -21.17 -2.03 5.80
CA GLU A 107 -20.73 -1.02 6.77
C GLU A 107 -19.24 -0.68 6.62
N VAL A 108 -18.40 -1.71 6.49
CA VAL A 108 -16.94 -1.54 6.34
C VAL A 108 -16.60 -0.80 5.06
N LYS A 109 -17.31 -1.07 3.96
CA LYS A 109 -17.08 -0.41 2.67
C LYS A 109 -17.46 1.08 2.73
N TYR A 110 -18.59 1.40 3.37
CA TYR A 110 -19.03 2.79 3.57
C TYR A 110 -18.10 3.55 4.51
N CYS A 111 -17.67 2.93 5.63
CA CYS A 111 -16.67 3.52 6.51
C CYS A 111 -15.36 3.77 5.80
N PHE A 112 -14.88 2.81 5.00
CA PHE A 112 -13.66 2.97 4.21
C PHE A 112 -13.80 4.08 3.17
N ALA A 113 -14.92 4.13 2.43
CA ALA A 113 -15.19 5.18 1.44
C ALA A 113 -15.24 6.57 2.11
N GLY A 114 -15.91 6.69 3.25
CA GLY A 114 -15.94 7.94 4.02
C GLY A 114 -14.56 8.37 4.49
N PHE A 115 -13.76 7.43 5.01
CA PHE A 115 -12.37 7.69 5.37
C PHE A 115 -11.53 8.16 4.18
N ALA A 116 -11.63 7.47 3.03
CA ALA A 116 -10.88 7.83 1.83
C ALA A 116 -11.25 9.24 1.33
N ILE A 117 -12.54 9.58 1.30
CA ILE A 117 -13.00 10.90 0.92
C ILE A 117 -12.50 11.98 1.91
N ALA A 118 -12.57 11.70 3.22
CA ALA A 118 -12.10 12.63 4.24
C ALA A 118 -10.59 12.89 4.13
N VAL A 119 -9.78 11.83 3.95
CA VAL A 119 -8.33 11.96 3.78
C VAL A 119 -8.02 12.80 2.53
N LEU A 120 -8.63 12.49 1.38
CA LEU A 120 -8.39 13.25 0.15
C LEU A 120 -8.86 14.70 0.28
N ALA A 121 -10.01 14.96 0.89
CA ALA A 121 -10.51 16.31 1.11
C ALA A 121 -9.56 17.14 1.99
N VAL A 122 -9.07 16.57 3.09
CA VAL A 122 -8.11 17.24 3.98
C VAL A 122 -6.78 17.47 3.28
N SER A 123 -6.25 16.46 2.58
CA SER A 123 -4.99 16.60 1.84
C SER A 123 -5.07 17.65 0.74
N VAL A 124 -6.17 17.68 -0.01
CA VAL A 124 -6.40 18.70 -1.07
C VAL A 124 -6.59 20.08 -0.46
N ALA A 125 -7.28 20.20 0.66
CA ALA A 125 -7.45 21.48 1.36
C ALA A 125 -6.12 22.03 1.89
N ALA A 126 -5.20 21.16 2.31
CA ALA A 126 -3.89 21.56 2.83
C ALA A 126 -2.87 21.88 1.73
N GLU A 127 -2.78 21.06 0.69
CA GLU A 127 -1.69 21.07 -0.31
C GLU A 127 -2.20 21.25 -1.76
N GLY A 128 -3.47 21.54 -1.95
CA GLY A 128 -4.06 21.69 -3.28
C GLY A 128 -3.96 20.42 -4.14
N ALA A 129 -3.60 20.59 -5.41
CA ALA A 129 -3.47 19.46 -6.34
C ALA A 129 -2.41 18.43 -5.92
N ARG A 130 -1.37 18.86 -5.21
CA ARG A 130 -0.33 17.97 -4.65
C ARG A 130 -0.92 17.06 -3.58
N GLY A 131 -1.79 17.60 -2.72
CA GLY A 131 -2.46 16.82 -1.67
C GLY A 131 -3.31 15.67 -2.21
N PHE A 132 -3.86 15.79 -3.43
CA PHE A 132 -4.54 14.68 -4.09
C PHE A 132 -3.60 13.50 -4.35
N LEU A 133 -2.34 13.76 -4.72
CA LEU A 133 -1.35 12.71 -4.93
C LEU A 133 -0.85 12.13 -3.61
N GLU A 134 -0.71 12.96 -2.59
CA GLU A 134 -0.18 12.59 -1.28
C GLU A 134 -1.15 11.76 -0.43
N GLY A 135 -2.45 11.93 -0.62
CA GLY A 135 -3.49 11.29 0.19
C GLY A 135 -3.64 9.77 -0.01
N TRP A 136 -3.02 9.18 -1.03
CA TRP A 136 -3.26 7.76 -1.36
C TRP A 136 -2.55 6.77 -0.45
N TRP A 137 -1.35 7.06 0.08
CA TRP A 137 -0.63 6.10 0.90
C TRP A 137 -1.37 5.72 2.20
N PRO A 138 -1.98 6.65 2.96
CA PRO A 138 -2.74 6.27 4.14
C PRO A 138 -4.04 5.53 3.79
N ILE A 139 -4.66 5.85 2.65
CA ILE A 139 -5.85 5.15 2.17
C ILE A 139 -5.51 3.69 1.84
N ILE A 140 -4.43 3.44 1.10
CA ILE A 140 -4.00 2.08 0.75
C ILE A 140 -3.60 1.30 2.00
N LEU A 141 -2.88 1.93 2.93
CA LEU A 141 -2.53 1.31 4.21
C LEU A 141 -3.78 0.87 4.98
N MET A 142 -4.76 1.77 5.11
CA MET A 142 -6.03 1.48 5.78
C MET A 142 -6.79 0.34 5.09
N TYR A 143 -6.82 0.32 3.76
CA TYR A 143 -7.44 -0.75 2.98
C TYR A 143 -6.85 -2.13 3.29
N VAL A 144 -5.52 -2.21 3.34
CA VAL A 144 -4.81 -3.47 3.66
C VAL A 144 -5.08 -3.89 5.10
N LEU A 145 -5.01 -2.95 6.06
CA LEU A 145 -5.27 -3.23 7.47
C LEU A 145 -6.70 -3.71 7.73
N LEU A 146 -7.69 -3.05 7.13
CA LEU A 146 -9.10 -3.46 7.25
C LEU A 146 -9.33 -4.84 6.63
N SER A 147 -8.73 -5.11 5.48
CA SER A 147 -8.82 -6.43 4.84
C SER A 147 -8.22 -7.51 5.73
N TRP A 148 -7.08 -7.24 6.36
CA TRP A 148 -6.44 -8.17 7.29
C TRP A 148 -7.30 -8.42 8.52
N MET A 149 -7.82 -7.36 9.15
CA MET A 149 -8.71 -7.50 10.31
C MET A 149 -9.97 -8.31 9.99
N MET A 150 -10.56 -8.09 8.81
CA MET A 150 -11.72 -8.87 8.35
C MET A 150 -11.37 -10.35 8.13
N PHE A 151 -10.17 -10.62 7.61
CA PHE A 151 -9.68 -11.98 7.44
C PHE A 151 -9.51 -12.69 8.78
N LEU A 152 -8.91 -12.02 9.77
CA LEU A 152 -8.72 -12.58 11.11
C LEU A 152 -10.05 -12.85 11.83
N LYS A 153 -11.04 -11.99 11.64
CA LYS A 153 -12.39 -12.14 12.26
C LYS A 153 -13.21 -13.28 11.63
N LYS A 154 -12.86 -13.70 10.42
CA LYS A 154 -13.57 -14.77 9.69
C LYS A 154 -13.00 -16.17 9.98
N LYS A 155 -11.85 -16.24 10.63
CA LYS A 155 -11.21 -17.46 11.11
C LYS A 155 -11.68 -17.82 12.53
#